data_1bd86600561fda922ef76e72a8b9b5a6
#
_entry.id   1bd86600561fda922ef76e72a8b9b5a6
#
_cell.length_a   1.000
_cell.length_b   1.000
_cell.length_c   1.000
_cell.angle_alpha   90.00
_cell.angle_beta   90.00
_cell.angle_gamma   90.00
#
_symmetry.space_group_name_H-M   'P 1'
#
loop_
_entity.id
_entity.type
_entity.pdbx_description
1 polymer ?
#
loop_
_entity_poly.entity_id
_entity_poly.type
_entity_poly.pdbx_seq_one_letter_code
_entity_poly.pdbx_strand_id
1 'polypeptide(L)'
;DLNGELRRLCARQLHLVSPKEADKFYEAWRKSLLFDAPYKFDAFMTYIELDRKPEKRFYAPRRHYLKPMVQGFQDVLDGKLRLLTISMPKRAGKSQTGINFVNMLSGKYPDRSTLMEGTGDDLVKSFYNGCLEYLTTPNEYLFYDVFPESRLVQTGADTKIINCLLYTSPSPR
;
A
#
# COMPACT_ATOMS: atom_id res chain seq x y z
N ASP A 1 18.43 5.70 8.16
CA ASP A 1 17.02 6.06 7.97
C ASP A 1 16.39 6.44 9.32
N LEU A 2 16.35 7.76 9.60
CA LEU A 2 15.85 8.33 10.85
C LEU A 2 14.41 7.87 11.19
N ASN A 3 13.52 7.80 10.20
CA ASN A 3 12.15 7.33 10.43
C ASN A 3 12.10 5.85 10.84
N GLY A 4 12.97 5.02 10.28
CA GLY A 4 13.07 3.61 10.68
C GLY A 4 13.59 3.44 12.10
N GLU A 5 14.51 4.29 12.54
CA GLU A 5 15.00 4.32 13.92
C GLU A 5 13.93 4.84 14.89
N LEU A 6 13.25 5.91 14.53
CA LEU A 6 12.12 6.44 15.31
C LEU A 6 11.05 5.35 15.51
N ARG A 7 10.66 4.63 14.46
CA ARG A 7 9.68 3.52 14.57
C ARG A 7 10.14 2.41 15.52
N ARG A 8 11.42 2.06 15.47
CA ARG A 8 11.99 1.05 16.39
C ARG A 8 11.96 1.52 17.85
N LEU A 9 12.30 2.78 18.08
CA LEU A 9 12.24 3.38 19.41
C LEU A 9 10.81 3.44 19.94
N CYS A 10 9.87 3.95 19.15
CA CYS A 10 8.46 4.00 19.52
C CYS A 10 7.91 2.59 19.84
N ALA A 11 8.19 1.59 19.00
CA ALA A 11 7.74 0.23 19.23
C ALA A 11 8.29 -0.38 20.53
N ARG A 12 9.55 -0.07 20.90
CA ARG A 12 10.14 -0.50 22.18
C ARG A 12 9.49 0.19 23.37
N GLN A 13 9.19 1.48 23.28
CA GLN A 13 8.61 2.25 24.37
C GLN A 13 7.16 1.89 24.63
N LEU A 14 6.38 1.53 23.61
CA LEU A 14 4.97 1.15 23.74
C LEU A 14 4.68 0.09 24.82
N HIS A 15 5.65 -0.79 25.11
CA HIS A 15 5.52 -1.84 26.10
C HIS A 15 6.02 -1.45 27.52
N LEU A 16 6.62 -0.26 27.66
CA LEU A 16 7.31 0.16 28.88
C LEU A 16 6.67 1.36 29.58
N VAL A 17 5.70 2.02 28.91
CA VAL A 17 5.12 3.30 29.36
C VAL A 17 3.65 3.13 29.79
N SER A 18 3.12 4.13 30.48
CA SER A 18 1.70 4.19 30.84
C SER A 18 0.79 4.27 29.60
N PRO A 19 -0.49 3.87 29.67
CA PRO A 19 -1.42 3.92 28.54
C PRO A 19 -1.52 5.31 27.88
N LYS A 20 -1.51 6.39 28.65
CA LYS A 20 -1.57 7.76 28.11
C LYS A 20 -0.31 8.19 27.35
N GLU A 21 0.84 7.66 27.74
CA GLU A 21 2.09 7.90 27.04
C GLU A 21 2.21 6.99 25.83
N ALA A 22 1.69 5.76 25.90
CA ALA A 22 1.65 4.83 24.79
C ALA A 22 0.92 5.42 23.56
N ASP A 23 -0.17 6.17 23.77
CA ASP A 23 -0.88 6.86 22.68
C ASP A 23 0.02 7.83 21.92
N LYS A 24 0.87 8.58 22.62
CA LYS A 24 1.82 9.53 21.98
C LYS A 24 2.87 8.80 21.12
N PHE A 25 3.40 7.68 21.63
CA PHE A 25 4.37 6.87 20.88
C PHE A 25 3.71 6.18 19.68
N TYR A 26 2.46 5.73 19.82
CA TYR A 26 1.70 5.16 18.71
C TYR A 26 1.42 6.21 17.63
N GLU A 27 1.01 7.40 18.00
CA GLU A 27 0.81 8.51 17.06
C GLU A 27 2.10 8.92 16.34
N ALA A 28 3.22 9.00 17.05
CA ALA A 28 4.52 9.29 16.43
C ALA A 28 4.93 8.18 15.45
N TRP A 29 4.70 6.92 15.82
CA TRP A 29 4.95 5.78 14.96
C TRP A 29 4.04 5.79 13.71
N ARG A 30 2.74 6.06 13.87
CA ARG A 30 1.77 6.18 12.78
C ARG A 30 2.14 7.30 11.81
N LYS A 31 2.48 8.49 12.32
CA LYS A 31 2.93 9.62 11.49
C LYS A 31 4.22 9.32 10.73
N SER A 32 5.17 8.65 11.36
CA SER A 32 6.41 8.23 10.71
C SER A 32 6.15 7.22 9.57
N LEU A 33 5.18 6.30 9.73
CA LEU A 33 4.77 5.40 8.65
C LEU A 33 4.09 6.15 7.51
N LEU A 34 3.17 7.07 7.82
CA LEU A 34 2.47 7.88 6.82
C LEU A 34 3.47 8.70 5.98
N PHE A 35 4.46 9.29 6.63
CA PHE A 35 5.51 10.06 5.93
C PHE A 35 6.30 9.19 4.94
N ASP A 36 6.60 7.95 5.28
CA ASP A 36 7.34 7.02 4.43
C ASP A 36 6.47 6.31 3.39
N ALA A 37 5.17 6.16 3.64
CA ALA A 37 4.26 5.33 2.82
C ALA A 37 4.22 5.70 1.33
N PRO A 38 4.27 6.97 0.89
CA PRO A 38 4.30 7.32 -0.53
C PRO A 38 5.59 6.90 -1.25
N TYR A 39 6.66 6.59 -0.50
CA TYR A 39 8.00 6.35 -1.04
C TYR A 39 8.52 4.95 -0.78
N LYS A 40 8.11 4.33 0.34
CA LYS A 40 8.60 3.02 0.79
C LYS A 40 7.46 1.99 0.79
N PHE A 41 7.58 0.98 -0.03
CA PHE A 41 6.54 -0.03 -0.20
C PHE A 41 6.23 -0.81 1.09
N ASP A 42 7.24 -1.13 1.91
CA ASP A 42 7.06 -1.74 3.24
C ASP A 42 6.23 -0.85 4.18
N ALA A 43 6.48 0.46 4.17
CA ALA A 43 5.71 1.42 4.97
C ALA A 43 4.29 1.56 4.44
N PHE A 44 4.09 1.63 3.13
CA PHE A 44 2.78 1.66 2.49
C PHE A 44 1.94 0.44 2.89
N MET A 45 2.47 -0.77 2.70
CA MET A 45 1.77 -2.00 3.06
C MET A 45 1.43 -2.11 4.54
N THR A 46 2.29 -1.54 5.41
CA THR A 46 2.03 -1.51 6.85
C THR A 46 0.95 -0.48 7.19
N TYR A 47 1.02 0.72 6.60
CA TYR A 47 0.12 1.84 6.91
C TYR A 47 -1.30 1.59 6.40
N ILE A 48 -1.44 1.10 5.17
CA ILE A 48 -2.73 0.99 4.49
C ILE A 48 -3.74 0.11 5.23
N GLU A 49 -3.27 -0.81 6.08
CA GLU A 49 -4.09 -1.75 6.85
C GLU A 49 -4.18 -1.42 8.34
N LEU A 50 -3.69 -0.25 8.79
CA LEU A 50 -3.58 0.03 10.23
C LEU A 50 -4.92 0.00 10.95
N ASP A 51 -5.97 0.53 10.33
CA ASP A 51 -7.31 0.63 10.94
C ASP A 51 -8.14 -0.66 10.74
N ARG A 52 -7.62 -1.63 9.97
CA ARG A 52 -8.24 -2.96 9.87
C ARG A 52 -8.04 -3.75 11.15
N LYS A 53 -9.04 -4.58 11.49
CA LYS A 53 -8.92 -5.55 12.59
C LYS A 53 -7.69 -6.43 12.40
N PRO A 54 -6.92 -6.75 13.45
CA PRO A 54 -5.68 -7.52 13.36
C PRO A 54 -5.79 -8.82 12.54
N GLU A 55 -6.90 -9.54 12.70
CA GLU A 55 -7.19 -10.81 12.00
C GLU A 55 -7.46 -10.64 10.51
N LYS A 56 -7.85 -9.43 10.08
CA LYS A 56 -8.08 -9.08 8.67
C LYS A 56 -6.85 -8.51 7.98
N ARG A 57 -5.78 -8.19 8.73
CA ARG A 57 -4.56 -7.62 8.14
C ARG A 57 -3.82 -8.67 7.33
N PHE A 58 -3.46 -8.30 6.12
CA PHE A 58 -2.72 -9.17 5.22
C PHE A 58 -1.22 -9.14 5.51
N TYR A 59 -0.62 -7.94 5.56
CA TYR A 59 0.83 -7.79 5.55
C TYR A 59 1.47 -8.01 6.93
N ALA A 60 0.92 -7.42 7.98
CA ALA A 60 1.53 -7.45 9.30
C ALA A 60 1.92 -8.88 9.77
N PRO A 61 1.04 -9.91 9.70
CA PRO A 61 1.40 -11.26 10.11
C PRO A 61 2.36 -11.98 9.15
N ARG A 62 2.48 -11.51 7.91
CA ARG A 62 3.28 -12.13 6.84
C ARG A 62 4.57 -11.39 6.53
N ARG A 63 4.80 -10.23 7.14
CA ARG A 63 5.91 -9.34 6.85
C ARG A 63 7.26 -10.02 6.93
N HIS A 64 7.46 -10.93 7.89
CA HIS A 64 8.73 -11.61 8.11
C HIS A 64 9.22 -12.41 6.89
N TYR A 65 8.33 -13.08 6.16
CA TYR A 65 8.70 -13.84 4.96
C TYR A 65 8.43 -13.12 3.64
N LEU A 66 7.52 -12.11 3.63
CA LEU A 66 7.27 -11.30 2.44
C LEU A 66 8.33 -10.21 2.21
N LYS A 67 9.11 -9.87 3.22
CA LYS A 67 10.08 -8.78 3.17
C LYS A 67 11.05 -8.83 1.98
N PRO A 68 11.62 -9.98 1.59
CA PRO A 68 12.49 -10.05 0.41
C PRO A 68 11.74 -9.69 -0.89
N MET A 69 10.50 -10.14 -1.04
CA MET A 69 9.65 -9.80 -2.18
C MET A 69 9.30 -8.31 -2.20
N VAL A 70 8.93 -7.76 -1.05
CA VAL A 70 8.63 -6.33 -0.87
C VAL A 70 9.86 -5.47 -1.21
N GLN A 71 11.07 -5.91 -0.84
CA GLN A 71 12.31 -5.24 -1.22
C GLN A 71 12.53 -5.29 -2.74
N GLY A 72 12.24 -6.41 -3.40
CA GLY A 72 12.31 -6.52 -4.86
C GLY A 72 11.35 -5.53 -5.55
N PHE A 73 10.12 -5.38 -5.07
CA PHE A 73 9.19 -4.35 -5.55
C PHE A 73 9.70 -2.93 -5.29
N GLN A 74 10.32 -2.69 -4.13
CA GLN A 74 10.96 -1.40 -3.84
C GLN A 74 12.08 -1.09 -4.85
N ASP A 75 12.90 -2.06 -5.18
CA ASP A 75 13.99 -1.87 -6.15
C ASP A 75 13.48 -1.61 -7.57
N VAL A 76 12.31 -2.16 -7.94
CA VAL A 76 11.60 -1.77 -9.18
C VAL A 76 11.09 -0.33 -9.09
N LEU A 77 10.48 0.05 -7.97
CA LEU A 77 9.96 1.41 -7.73
C LEU A 77 11.08 2.47 -7.80
N ASP A 78 12.25 2.13 -7.26
CA ASP A 78 13.45 2.97 -7.25
C ASP A 78 14.18 2.98 -8.61
N GLY A 79 13.74 2.21 -9.61
CA GLY A 79 14.37 2.08 -10.91
C GLY A 79 15.67 1.28 -10.92
N LYS A 80 16.00 0.59 -9.83
CA LYS A 80 17.19 -0.28 -9.74
C LYS A 80 17.02 -1.58 -10.52
N LEU A 81 15.77 -2.06 -10.62
CA LEU A 81 15.40 -3.25 -11.39
C LEU A 81 14.38 -2.88 -12.45
N ARG A 82 14.59 -3.40 -13.68
CA ARG A 82 13.63 -3.29 -14.80
C ARG A 82 12.71 -4.52 -14.89
N LEU A 83 13.13 -5.61 -14.32
CA LEU A 83 12.39 -6.88 -14.30
C LEU A 83 12.53 -7.53 -12.94
N LEU A 84 11.42 -7.97 -12.39
CA LEU A 84 11.34 -8.75 -11.16
C LEU A 84 10.55 -10.01 -11.42
N THR A 85 11.19 -11.18 -11.25
CA THR A 85 10.52 -12.47 -11.30
C THR A 85 10.33 -13.01 -9.89
N ILE A 86 9.10 -13.40 -9.54
CA ILE A 86 8.73 -13.88 -8.21
C ILE A 86 8.22 -15.31 -8.30
N SER A 87 8.98 -16.24 -7.71
CA SER A 87 8.57 -17.64 -7.55
C SER A 87 8.36 -17.94 -6.07
N MET A 88 7.13 -18.27 -5.71
CA MET A 88 6.73 -18.61 -4.34
C MET A 88 5.61 -19.65 -4.35
N PRO A 89 5.42 -20.43 -3.29
CA PRO A 89 4.31 -21.37 -3.17
C PRO A 89 2.93 -20.72 -3.36
N LYS A 90 1.93 -21.54 -3.68
CA LYS A 90 0.53 -21.08 -3.69
C LYS A 90 0.14 -20.54 -2.30
N ARG A 91 -0.72 -19.51 -2.26
CA ARG A 91 -1.22 -18.87 -1.03
C ARG A 91 -0.16 -18.15 -0.18
N ALA A 92 1.07 -18.01 -0.67
CA ALA A 92 2.12 -17.24 0.01
C ALA A 92 1.92 -15.70 -0.05
N GLY A 93 0.87 -15.21 -0.72
CA GLY A 93 0.55 -13.77 -0.75
C GLY A 93 1.07 -13.01 -1.97
N LYS A 94 1.60 -13.69 -3.01
CA LYS A 94 2.11 -13.05 -4.24
C LYS A 94 1.14 -12.06 -4.87
N SER A 95 -0.07 -12.54 -5.18
CA SER A 95 -1.09 -11.74 -5.88
C SER A 95 -1.53 -10.54 -5.05
N GLN A 96 -1.74 -10.72 -3.75
CA GLN A 96 -2.12 -9.62 -2.86
C GLN A 96 -1.01 -8.57 -2.74
N THR A 97 0.26 -8.99 -2.67
CA THR A 97 1.39 -8.04 -2.67
C THR A 97 1.48 -7.31 -4.01
N GLY A 98 1.22 -7.99 -5.14
CA GLY A 98 1.13 -7.34 -6.46
C GLY A 98 0.01 -6.31 -6.55
N ILE A 99 -1.19 -6.62 -6.02
CA ILE A 99 -2.32 -5.68 -5.91
C ILE A 99 -1.92 -4.44 -5.09
N ASN A 100 -1.28 -4.64 -3.93
CA ASN A 100 -0.77 -3.53 -3.12
C ASN A 100 0.22 -2.65 -3.90
N PHE A 101 1.11 -3.28 -4.68
CA PHE A 101 2.09 -2.55 -5.46
C PHE A 101 1.44 -1.72 -6.58
N VAL A 102 0.46 -2.29 -7.29
CA VAL A 102 -0.31 -1.56 -8.31
C VAL A 102 -1.06 -0.38 -7.70
N ASN A 103 -1.70 -0.57 -6.54
CA ASN A 103 -2.36 0.53 -5.83
C ASN A 103 -1.38 1.64 -5.42
N MET A 104 -0.20 1.29 -4.93
CA MET A 104 0.84 2.27 -4.64
C MET A 104 1.28 3.03 -5.91
N LEU A 105 1.46 2.33 -7.03
CA LEU A 105 1.81 2.97 -8.31
C LEU A 105 0.70 3.91 -8.79
N SER A 106 -0.56 3.50 -8.68
CA SER A 106 -1.72 4.30 -9.08
C SER A 106 -1.86 5.58 -8.26
N GLY A 107 -1.54 5.54 -6.96
CA GLY A 107 -1.53 6.73 -6.11
C GLY A 107 -0.32 7.63 -6.35
N LYS A 108 0.86 7.04 -6.58
CA LYS A 108 2.11 7.80 -6.78
C LYS A 108 2.25 8.37 -8.18
N TYR A 109 1.74 7.67 -9.20
CA TYR A 109 1.85 8.02 -10.61
C TYR A 109 0.48 7.90 -11.31
N PRO A 110 -0.50 8.71 -10.92
CA PRO A 110 -1.88 8.58 -11.43
C PRO A 110 -2.01 8.92 -12.92
N ASP A 111 -1.01 9.59 -13.49
CA ASP A 111 -0.89 9.90 -14.91
C ASP A 111 -0.31 8.74 -15.74
N ARG A 112 0.13 7.66 -15.11
CA ARG A 112 0.72 6.50 -15.78
C ARG A 112 -0.22 5.32 -15.80
N SER A 113 -0.27 4.64 -16.94
CA SER A 113 -1.02 3.40 -17.09
C SER A 113 -0.25 2.21 -16.54
N THR A 114 -0.94 1.35 -15.80
CA THR A 114 -0.42 0.06 -15.34
C THR A 114 -1.26 -1.06 -15.93
N LEU A 115 -0.61 -2.04 -16.58
CA LEU A 115 -1.27 -3.22 -17.13
C LEU A 115 -1.04 -4.42 -16.21
N MET A 116 -2.11 -5.12 -15.88
CA MET A 116 -2.08 -6.41 -15.19
C MET A 116 -2.64 -7.49 -16.10
N GLU A 117 -1.85 -8.52 -16.35
CA GLU A 117 -2.24 -9.66 -17.17
C GLU A 117 -2.38 -10.92 -16.33
N GLY A 118 -3.24 -11.82 -16.76
CA GLY A 118 -3.48 -13.12 -16.13
C GLY A 118 -3.84 -14.18 -17.17
N THR A 119 -3.69 -15.44 -16.80
CA THR A 119 -3.95 -16.60 -17.68
C THR A 119 -5.44 -16.87 -17.92
N GLY A 120 -6.35 -16.08 -17.32
CA GLY A 120 -7.79 -16.23 -17.49
C GLY A 120 -8.56 -15.07 -16.88
N ASP A 121 -9.79 -14.90 -17.36
CA ASP A 121 -10.66 -13.78 -16.98
C ASP A 121 -10.95 -13.68 -15.48
N ASP A 122 -11.13 -14.80 -14.79
CA ASP A 122 -11.39 -14.83 -13.36
C ASP A 122 -10.22 -14.28 -12.56
N LEU A 123 -8.98 -14.56 -12.98
CA LEU A 123 -7.79 -14.06 -12.33
C LEU A 123 -7.66 -12.54 -12.55
N VAL A 124 -7.86 -12.06 -13.76
CA VAL A 124 -7.83 -10.63 -14.10
C VAL A 124 -8.94 -9.89 -13.34
N LYS A 125 -10.15 -10.46 -13.28
CA LYS A 125 -11.27 -9.90 -12.51
C LYS A 125 -10.97 -9.85 -11.01
N SER A 126 -10.30 -10.88 -10.48
CA SER A 126 -9.85 -10.89 -9.08
C SER A 126 -8.83 -9.79 -8.79
N PHE A 127 -7.88 -9.55 -9.69
CA PHE A 127 -6.93 -8.45 -9.57
C PHE A 127 -7.62 -7.09 -9.64
N TYR A 128 -8.51 -6.90 -10.61
CA TYR A 128 -9.28 -5.67 -10.75
C TYR A 128 -10.08 -5.36 -9.48
N ASN A 129 -10.86 -6.33 -8.98
CA ASN A 129 -11.65 -6.16 -7.76
C ASN A 129 -10.76 -5.88 -6.54
N GLY A 130 -9.63 -6.57 -6.44
CA GLY A 130 -8.67 -6.35 -5.37
C GLY A 130 -8.06 -4.94 -5.39
N CYS A 131 -7.76 -4.38 -6.56
CA CYS A 131 -7.32 -2.99 -6.67
C CYS A 131 -8.43 -2.01 -6.33
N LEU A 132 -9.65 -2.27 -6.82
CA LEU A 132 -10.81 -1.40 -6.61
C LEU A 132 -11.21 -1.32 -5.13
N GLU A 133 -11.09 -2.42 -4.38
CA GLU A 133 -11.43 -2.49 -2.96
C GLU A 133 -10.70 -1.42 -2.14
N TYR A 134 -9.41 -1.17 -2.42
CA TYR A 134 -8.61 -0.15 -1.72
C TYR A 134 -9.11 1.28 -1.94
N LEU A 135 -9.70 1.52 -3.09
CA LEU A 135 -10.19 2.84 -3.50
C LEU A 135 -11.65 3.08 -3.09
N THR A 136 -12.42 2.02 -2.91
CA THR A 136 -13.86 2.10 -2.62
C THR A 136 -14.23 1.84 -1.16
N THR A 137 -13.27 1.37 -0.34
CA THR A 137 -13.51 1.00 1.06
C THR A 137 -12.61 1.83 2.01
N PRO A 138 -12.81 3.15 2.10
CA PRO A 138 -11.94 4.05 2.88
C PRO A 138 -11.96 3.76 4.39
N ASN A 139 -13.00 3.09 4.89
CA ASN A 139 -13.08 2.67 6.29
C ASN A 139 -12.20 1.46 6.63
N GLU A 140 -11.76 0.70 5.64
CA GLU A 140 -10.88 -0.47 5.83
C GLU A 140 -9.45 -0.20 5.36
N TYR A 141 -9.27 0.67 4.36
CA TYR A 141 -7.96 0.97 3.76
C TYR A 141 -7.68 2.47 3.76
N LEU A 142 -6.52 2.85 4.26
CA LEU A 142 -6.08 4.24 4.41
C LEU A 142 -5.39 4.78 3.13
N PHE A 143 -5.93 4.41 1.95
CA PHE A 143 -5.33 4.80 0.67
C PHE A 143 -5.28 6.32 0.49
N TYR A 144 -6.39 7.00 0.79
CA TYR A 144 -6.49 8.45 0.63
C TYR A 144 -5.75 9.25 1.70
N ASP A 145 -5.38 8.63 2.84
CA ASP A 145 -4.45 9.25 3.79
C ASP A 145 -3.05 9.33 3.18
N VAL A 146 -2.63 8.29 2.44
CA VAL A 146 -1.32 8.24 1.80
C VAL A 146 -1.28 9.10 0.54
N PHE A 147 -2.38 9.12 -0.23
CA PHE A 147 -2.52 9.84 -1.50
C PHE A 147 -3.77 10.73 -1.50
N PRO A 148 -3.77 11.83 -0.72
CA PRO A 148 -4.97 12.65 -0.52
C PRO A 148 -5.45 13.38 -1.77
N GLU A 149 -4.56 13.58 -2.74
CA GLU A 149 -4.88 14.22 -4.01
C GLU A 149 -5.41 13.27 -5.08
N SER A 150 -5.31 11.95 -4.84
CA SER A 150 -5.82 10.95 -5.76
C SER A 150 -7.34 10.81 -5.64
N ARG A 151 -8.02 10.68 -6.76
CA ARG A 151 -9.47 10.41 -6.79
C ARG A 151 -9.79 9.35 -7.82
N LEU A 152 -10.69 8.45 -7.45
CA LEU A 152 -11.30 7.51 -8.38
C LEU A 152 -12.29 8.26 -9.28
N VAL A 153 -12.02 8.30 -10.59
CA VAL A 153 -12.85 9.03 -11.56
C VAL A 153 -13.79 8.12 -12.30
N GLN A 154 -13.32 6.95 -12.70
CA GLN A 154 -14.11 6.02 -13.50
C GLN A 154 -13.73 4.58 -13.18
N THR A 155 -14.73 3.72 -13.12
CA THR A 155 -14.57 2.27 -13.07
C THR A 155 -15.35 1.65 -14.23
N GLY A 156 -14.70 0.81 -15.01
CA GLY A 156 -15.32 0.04 -16.08
C GLY A 156 -15.32 -1.44 -15.72
N ALA A 157 -16.44 -1.96 -15.23
CA ALA A 157 -16.56 -3.39 -14.85
C ALA A 157 -16.31 -4.31 -16.06
N ASP A 158 -16.80 -3.95 -17.23
CA ASP A 158 -16.64 -4.72 -18.47
C ASP A 158 -15.24 -4.58 -19.06
N THR A 159 -14.66 -3.36 -19.00
CA THR A 159 -13.33 -3.06 -19.52
C THR A 159 -12.22 -3.33 -18.52
N LYS A 160 -12.55 -3.55 -17.24
CA LYS A 160 -11.61 -3.76 -16.13
C LYS A 160 -10.58 -2.61 -16.00
N ILE A 161 -11.03 -1.37 -16.24
CA ILE A 161 -10.21 -0.16 -16.15
C ILE A 161 -10.55 0.61 -14.89
N ILE A 162 -9.53 1.04 -14.16
CA ILE A 162 -9.62 1.96 -13.02
C ILE A 162 -8.86 3.22 -13.39
N ASN A 163 -9.53 4.35 -13.40
CA ASN A 163 -8.92 5.65 -13.63
C ASN A 163 -8.82 6.42 -12.32
N CYS A 164 -7.60 6.74 -11.90
CA CYS A 164 -7.32 7.66 -10.81
C CYS A 164 -6.69 8.92 -11.39
N LEU A 165 -7.12 10.09 -10.95
CA LEU A 165 -6.54 11.38 -11.33
C LEU A 165 -6.06 12.11 -10.08
N LEU A 166 -4.96 12.86 -10.23
CA LEU A 166 -4.59 13.90 -9.29
C LEU A 166 -5.62 15.02 -9.35
N TYR A 167 -6.17 15.39 -8.21
CA TYR A 167 -6.99 16.59 -8.11
C TYR A 167 -6.07 17.80 -8.12
N THR A 168 -5.76 18.32 -9.30
CA THR A 168 -5.23 19.66 -9.42
C THR A 168 -6.41 20.61 -9.27
N SER A 169 -6.40 21.41 -8.20
CA SER A 169 -7.31 22.54 -8.06
C SER A 169 -7.30 23.35 -9.37
N PRO A 170 -8.45 23.66 -9.98
CA PRO A 170 -8.44 24.54 -11.14
C PRO A 170 -7.77 25.84 -10.76
N SER A 171 -6.67 26.17 -11.47
CA SER A 171 -6.01 27.47 -11.34
C SER A 171 -7.07 28.55 -11.54
N PRO A 172 -7.22 29.51 -10.65
CA PRO A 172 -8.14 30.62 -10.87
C PRO A 172 -7.69 31.35 -12.16
N ARG A 173 -8.59 31.41 -13.12
CA ARG A 173 -8.43 32.22 -14.34
C ARG A 173 -8.58 33.69 -14.00
#